data_1045c8ace661141d03a0d6a2482df736
#
_entry.id   1045c8ace661141d03a0d6a2482df736
#
_cell.length_a   1.000
_cell.length_b   1.000
_cell.length_c   1.000
_cell.angle_alpha   90.00
_cell.angle_beta   90.00
_cell.angle_gamma   90.00
#
_symmetry.space_group_name_H-M   'P 1'
#
loop_
_entity.id
_entity.type
_entity.pdbx_description
1 polymer ?
#
loop_
_entity_poly.entity_id
_entity_poly.type
_entity_poly.pdbx_seq_one_letter_code
_entity_poly.pdbx_strand_id
1 'polypeptide(L)'
;FDPRFEEALLLLADGRAILAVGNEGAVYAEFAARGVEIVLCPSLSLMGQSRKLGHTVPDFLRSAGVVEGDRVGVVGWKSFEPEEWESSTPAIAAPAFLVDALREAVGSSNLVTDATRVLMDSTSGLRAVSGPDQLAAFEWAAARASACVERVTTSIRPGMTEHEAVAAMGYAGEPLSAHIMFASGPEVAIGLRSPTERTIELGDAVTTAVGFWGGLCARAGLLANGPEDLRAESEGYLERMAIPYWRAIATWYETMRIGVRGDEIQAAVEAALAGAFSPALNPGHLIHLDEWLDSPIRPESTETIASGMALQCDIIPDSTGPGWAANCEDTVAIADQALRRDLARIHPELWARISARRRFMEEQLGIVLADEVLPFSSAPARFSPFWLDPERALAYRS
;
A
#
# COMPACT_ATOMS: atom_id res chain seq x y z
N PHE A 1 6.34 -11.68 -13.32
CA PHE A 1 5.16 -12.45 -13.70
C PHE A 1 4.03 -12.16 -12.71
N ASP A 2 2.86 -11.86 -13.22
CA ASP A 2 1.66 -11.57 -12.44
C ASP A 2 0.54 -12.51 -12.94
N PRO A 3 0.19 -13.56 -12.18
CA PRO A 3 -0.87 -14.47 -12.57
C PRO A 3 -2.23 -13.75 -12.53
N ARG A 4 -2.91 -13.66 -13.68
CA ARG A 4 -4.13 -12.86 -13.87
C ARG A 4 -5.42 -13.66 -13.63
N PHE A 5 -5.49 -14.84 -14.18
CA PHE A 5 -6.70 -15.64 -14.22
C PHE A 5 -6.53 -17.01 -13.59
N GLU A 6 -5.32 -17.54 -13.59
CA GLU A 6 -4.97 -18.86 -13.08
C GLU A 6 -3.96 -18.70 -11.94
N GLU A 7 -3.96 -19.64 -11.02
CA GLU A 7 -2.94 -19.72 -9.98
C GLU A 7 -1.59 -20.08 -10.61
N ALA A 8 -0.51 -19.69 -9.95
CA ALA A 8 0.85 -20.08 -10.31
C ALA A 8 1.62 -20.44 -9.04
N LEU A 9 2.54 -21.39 -9.15
CA LEU A 9 3.39 -21.84 -8.06
C LEU A 9 4.86 -21.65 -8.43
N LEU A 10 5.57 -20.77 -7.72
CA LEU A 10 7.02 -20.62 -7.83
C LEU A 10 7.70 -21.49 -6.77
N LEU A 11 8.52 -22.44 -7.21
CA LEU A 11 9.37 -23.24 -6.36
C LEU A 11 10.83 -22.79 -6.50
N LEU A 12 11.49 -22.53 -5.37
CA LEU A 12 12.92 -22.26 -5.30
C LEU A 12 13.60 -23.46 -4.64
N ALA A 13 14.45 -24.15 -5.40
CA ALA A 13 15.19 -25.33 -4.93
C ALA A 13 16.55 -25.41 -5.59
N ASP A 14 17.59 -25.67 -4.83
CA ASP A 14 18.97 -25.90 -5.32
C ASP A 14 19.49 -24.82 -6.28
N GLY A 15 19.16 -23.56 -5.99
CA GLY A 15 19.53 -22.40 -6.83
C GLY A 15 18.72 -22.28 -8.13
N ARG A 16 17.72 -23.12 -8.36
CA ARG A 16 16.78 -23.06 -9.48
C ARG A 16 15.50 -22.33 -9.05
N ALA A 17 14.91 -21.61 -9.99
CA ALA A 17 13.58 -21.04 -9.86
C ALA A 17 12.67 -21.72 -10.91
N ILE A 18 11.64 -22.41 -10.47
CA ILE A 18 10.76 -23.21 -11.33
C ILE A 18 9.32 -22.70 -11.12
N LEU A 19 8.71 -22.23 -12.20
CA LEU A 19 7.35 -21.66 -12.21
C LEU A 19 6.38 -22.64 -12.85
N ALA A 20 5.48 -23.21 -12.03
CA ALA A 20 4.34 -23.97 -12.53
C ALA A 20 3.19 -23.03 -12.85
N VAL A 21 2.59 -23.19 -14.03
CA VAL A 21 1.49 -22.35 -14.54
C VAL A 21 0.42 -23.22 -15.21
N GLY A 22 -0.80 -22.72 -15.23
CA GLY A 22 -1.92 -23.32 -15.98
C GLY A 22 -1.83 -23.03 -17.48
N ASN A 23 -2.86 -23.46 -18.21
CA ASN A 23 -2.90 -23.39 -19.68
C ASN A 23 -2.79 -21.96 -20.23
N GLU A 24 -3.46 -20.97 -19.59
CA GLU A 24 -3.42 -19.58 -20.02
C GLU A 24 -2.15 -18.89 -19.53
N GLY A 25 -1.71 -19.22 -18.31
CA GLY A 25 -0.51 -18.68 -17.71
C GLY A 25 0.77 -19.03 -18.45
N ALA A 26 0.83 -20.19 -19.10
CA ALA A 26 2.03 -20.67 -19.79
C ALA A 26 2.52 -19.71 -20.88
N VAL A 27 1.63 -19.24 -21.75
CA VAL A 27 1.99 -18.31 -22.84
C VAL A 27 2.46 -16.97 -22.29
N TYR A 28 1.80 -16.48 -21.24
CA TYR A 28 2.20 -15.22 -20.59
C TYR A 28 3.53 -15.34 -19.85
N ALA A 29 3.77 -16.46 -19.19
CA ALA A 29 5.01 -16.71 -18.44
C ALA A 29 6.26 -16.67 -19.35
N GLU A 30 6.18 -17.18 -20.59
CA GLU A 30 7.28 -17.12 -21.55
C GLU A 30 7.76 -15.68 -21.81
N PHE A 31 6.86 -14.70 -21.78
CA PHE A 31 7.21 -13.29 -21.97
C PHE A 31 7.61 -12.58 -20.68
N ALA A 32 6.89 -12.85 -19.58
CA ALA A 32 6.98 -12.08 -18.35
C ALA A 32 7.97 -12.64 -17.33
N ALA A 33 8.20 -13.95 -17.29
CA ALA A 33 9.06 -14.62 -16.33
C ALA A 33 10.45 -14.88 -16.92
N ARG A 34 11.40 -14.01 -16.61
CA ARG A 34 12.80 -14.18 -17.06
C ARG A 34 13.61 -14.88 -15.97
N GLY A 35 14.49 -15.80 -16.41
CA GLY A 35 15.42 -16.50 -15.50
C GLY A 35 14.78 -17.58 -14.66
N VAL A 36 13.57 -18.03 -15.02
CA VAL A 36 12.86 -19.15 -14.38
C VAL A 36 12.59 -20.26 -15.40
N GLU A 37 12.57 -21.49 -14.92
CA GLU A 37 12.10 -22.66 -15.70
C GLU A 37 10.57 -22.70 -15.64
N ILE A 38 9.91 -22.78 -16.80
CA ILE A 38 8.44 -22.79 -16.87
C ILE A 38 7.94 -24.21 -17.07
N VAL A 39 6.99 -24.64 -16.24
CA VAL A 39 6.40 -25.97 -16.28
C VAL A 39 4.90 -25.83 -16.41
N LEU A 40 4.31 -26.46 -17.46
CA LEU A 40 2.86 -26.53 -17.63
C LEU A 40 2.25 -27.50 -16.60
N CYS A 41 1.38 -26.97 -15.75
CA CYS A 41 0.66 -27.70 -14.72
C CYS A 41 -0.85 -27.44 -14.85
N PRO A 42 -1.58 -28.21 -15.67
CA PRO A 42 -3.02 -28.00 -15.92
C PRO A 42 -3.89 -28.09 -14.66
N SER A 43 -3.38 -28.66 -13.56
CA SER A 43 -4.09 -28.62 -12.26
C SER A 43 -4.32 -27.20 -11.75
N LEU A 44 -3.52 -26.22 -12.20
CA LEU A 44 -3.65 -24.80 -11.87
C LEU A 44 -4.56 -24.06 -12.86
N SER A 45 -5.05 -24.73 -13.92
CA SER A 45 -5.89 -24.10 -14.94
C SER A 45 -7.34 -23.93 -14.46
N LEU A 46 -8.05 -23.01 -15.11
CA LEU A 46 -9.46 -22.75 -14.87
C LEU A 46 -10.31 -24.01 -15.02
N MET A 47 -11.45 -24.05 -14.34
CA MET A 47 -12.42 -25.15 -14.43
C MET A 47 -12.88 -25.37 -15.88
N GLY A 48 -13.11 -26.64 -16.25
CA GLY A 48 -13.58 -27.02 -17.58
C GLY A 48 -12.49 -27.11 -18.65
N GLN A 49 -11.28 -26.64 -18.39
CA GLN A 49 -10.13 -26.81 -19.29
C GLN A 49 -9.54 -28.23 -19.20
N SER A 50 -8.86 -28.67 -20.26
CA SER A 50 -8.29 -30.02 -20.35
C SER A 50 -7.20 -30.22 -19.29
N ARG A 51 -7.20 -31.36 -18.61
CA ARG A 51 -6.16 -31.82 -17.65
C ARG A 51 -5.30 -32.94 -18.22
N LYS A 52 -5.43 -33.23 -19.54
CA LYS A 52 -4.82 -34.42 -20.16
C LYS A 52 -3.34 -34.30 -20.47
N LEU A 53 -2.82 -33.08 -20.59
CA LEU A 53 -1.43 -32.80 -20.93
C LEU A 53 -0.79 -31.97 -19.81
N GLY A 54 0.48 -32.24 -19.50
CA GLY A 54 1.25 -31.56 -18.49
C GLY A 54 1.22 -32.27 -17.12
N HIS A 55 1.70 -31.57 -16.11
CA HIS A 55 1.86 -32.11 -14.76
C HIS A 55 0.63 -31.82 -13.88
N THR A 56 0.34 -32.73 -12.95
CA THR A 56 -0.43 -32.39 -11.74
C THR A 56 0.49 -31.65 -10.76
N VAL A 57 -0.08 -31.04 -9.72
CA VAL A 57 0.77 -30.40 -8.66
C VAL A 57 1.71 -31.42 -8.02
N PRO A 58 1.29 -32.62 -7.60
CA PRO A 58 2.22 -33.66 -7.13
C PRO A 58 3.28 -34.07 -8.14
N ASP A 59 2.95 -34.18 -9.45
CA ASP A 59 3.93 -34.49 -10.48
C ASP A 59 4.96 -33.37 -10.65
N PHE A 60 4.48 -32.12 -10.63
CA PHE A 60 5.35 -30.95 -10.65
C PHE A 60 6.33 -30.97 -9.49
N LEU A 61 5.86 -31.14 -8.24
CA LEU A 61 6.72 -31.18 -7.05
C LEU A 61 7.80 -32.25 -7.16
N ARG A 62 7.42 -33.47 -7.60
CA ARG A 62 8.40 -34.55 -7.81
C ARG A 62 9.41 -34.22 -8.91
N SER A 63 8.97 -33.68 -10.04
CA SER A 63 9.87 -33.30 -11.15
C SER A 63 10.80 -32.16 -10.79
N ALA A 64 10.36 -31.26 -9.91
CA ALA A 64 11.15 -30.18 -9.36
C ALA A 64 12.15 -30.61 -8.29
N GLY A 65 12.10 -31.89 -7.85
CA GLY A 65 13.05 -32.49 -6.92
C GLY A 65 12.59 -32.49 -5.46
N VAL A 66 11.32 -32.19 -5.16
CA VAL A 66 10.79 -32.33 -3.80
C VAL A 66 10.64 -33.79 -3.44
N VAL A 67 11.29 -34.24 -2.36
CA VAL A 67 11.32 -35.62 -1.91
C VAL A 67 10.89 -35.76 -0.44
N GLU A 68 10.59 -36.98 -0.03
CA GLU A 68 10.28 -37.33 1.36
C GLU A 68 11.43 -36.90 2.29
N GLY A 69 11.08 -36.20 3.38
CA GLY A 69 12.03 -35.70 4.38
C GLY A 69 12.51 -34.26 4.12
N ASP A 70 12.21 -33.66 2.98
CA ASP A 70 12.57 -32.27 2.70
C ASP A 70 11.85 -31.31 3.64
N ARG A 71 12.53 -30.21 3.98
CA ARG A 71 11.94 -29.07 4.71
C ARG A 71 11.52 -27.99 3.69
N VAL A 72 10.25 -27.67 3.68
CA VAL A 72 9.67 -26.70 2.73
C VAL A 72 9.09 -25.50 3.47
N GLY A 73 9.55 -24.30 3.11
CA GLY A 73 8.95 -23.04 3.54
C GLY A 73 7.93 -22.57 2.50
N VAL A 74 6.72 -22.26 2.92
CA VAL A 74 5.67 -21.70 2.06
C VAL A 74 5.52 -20.23 2.35
N VAL A 75 5.66 -19.40 1.33
CA VAL A 75 5.31 -17.98 1.39
C VAL A 75 3.82 -17.86 1.06
N GLY A 76 3.05 -17.41 2.03
CA GLY A 76 1.61 -17.21 1.90
C GLY A 76 1.22 -15.75 1.85
N TRP A 77 -0.07 -15.51 2.07
CA TRP A 77 -0.64 -14.15 2.08
C TRP A 77 -0.25 -13.36 3.35
N LYS A 78 -0.19 -14.03 4.52
CA LYS A 78 0.25 -13.44 5.79
C LYS A 78 0.89 -14.52 6.67
N SER A 79 1.66 -14.11 7.68
CA SER A 79 2.01 -14.95 8.81
C SER A 79 0.95 -14.85 9.90
N PHE A 80 0.85 -15.89 10.72
CA PHE A 80 0.01 -15.89 11.92
C PHE A 80 0.89 -15.60 13.14
N GLU A 81 0.36 -14.82 14.07
CA GLU A 81 0.96 -14.65 15.39
C GLU A 81 0.66 -15.87 16.28
N PRO A 82 1.49 -16.17 17.29
CA PRO A 82 1.30 -17.35 18.15
C PRO A 82 -0.08 -17.39 18.80
N GLU A 83 -0.65 -16.24 19.12
CA GLU A 83 -1.96 -16.09 19.77
C GLU A 83 -3.14 -16.38 18.82
N GLU A 84 -2.91 -16.29 17.52
CA GLU A 84 -3.94 -16.54 16.49
C GLU A 84 -4.10 -18.05 16.19
N TRP A 85 -3.10 -18.90 16.57
CA TRP A 85 -3.06 -20.30 16.15
C TRP A 85 -2.48 -21.24 17.21
N GLU A 86 -3.33 -21.98 17.89
CA GLU A 86 -2.95 -22.89 18.99
C GLU A 86 -2.66 -24.34 18.54
N SER A 87 -2.83 -24.67 17.24
CA SER A 87 -2.62 -26.03 16.74
C SER A 87 -1.14 -26.41 16.64
N SER A 88 -0.84 -27.68 16.85
CA SER A 88 0.49 -28.25 16.62
C SER A 88 0.89 -28.34 15.13
N THR A 89 -0.09 -28.27 14.22
CA THR A 89 0.17 -28.21 12.78
C THR A 89 0.43 -26.74 12.38
N PRO A 90 1.55 -26.43 11.70
CA PRO A 90 1.84 -25.06 11.29
C PRO A 90 0.70 -24.44 10.47
N ALA A 91 0.29 -23.22 10.82
CA ALA A 91 -0.63 -22.42 10.03
C ALA A 91 0.10 -21.87 8.80
N ILE A 92 -0.53 -21.91 7.64
CA ILE A 92 0.00 -21.39 6.38
C ILE A 92 -1.13 -20.73 5.62
N ALA A 93 -1.00 -19.44 5.33
CA ALA A 93 -2.01 -18.66 4.62
C ALA A 93 -1.88 -18.83 3.09
N ALA A 94 -2.03 -20.04 2.61
CA ALA A 94 -1.97 -20.40 1.18
C ALA A 94 -3.11 -21.37 0.82
N PRO A 95 -3.43 -21.58 -0.47
CA PRO A 95 -4.46 -22.54 -0.88
C PRO A 95 -4.20 -23.94 -0.30
N ALA A 96 -5.21 -24.49 0.36
CA ALA A 96 -5.08 -25.76 1.09
C ALA A 96 -4.53 -26.89 0.23
N PHE A 97 -5.01 -27.04 -1.03
CA PHE A 97 -4.58 -28.11 -1.91
C PHE A 97 -3.08 -28.08 -2.23
N LEU A 98 -2.45 -26.88 -2.29
CA LEU A 98 -1.01 -26.73 -2.49
C LEU A 98 -0.25 -27.17 -1.25
N VAL A 99 -0.69 -26.73 -0.08
CA VAL A 99 -0.09 -27.09 1.21
C VAL A 99 -0.21 -28.59 1.48
N ASP A 100 -1.37 -29.19 1.18
CA ASP A 100 -1.61 -30.61 1.35
C ASP A 100 -0.76 -31.45 0.38
N ALA A 101 -0.62 -31.03 -0.87
CA ALA A 101 0.28 -31.68 -1.84
C ALA A 101 1.74 -31.64 -1.39
N LEU A 102 2.20 -30.54 -0.80
CA LEU A 102 3.54 -30.43 -0.22
C LEU A 102 3.70 -31.37 0.99
N ARG A 103 2.76 -31.38 1.91
CA ARG A 103 2.77 -32.26 3.10
C ARG A 103 2.81 -33.73 2.71
N GLU A 104 2.06 -34.13 1.69
CA GLU A 104 2.10 -35.46 1.12
C GLU A 104 3.46 -35.78 0.50
N ALA A 105 3.99 -34.86 -0.32
CA ALA A 105 5.28 -35.04 -1.00
C ALA A 105 6.45 -35.23 -0.03
N VAL A 106 6.48 -34.46 1.08
CA VAL A 106 7.56 -34.56 2.08
C VAL A 106 7.28 -35.61 3.18
N GLY A 107 6.10 -36.18 3.22
CA GLY A 107 5.72 -37.24 4.17
C GLY A 107 5.40 -36.79 5.61
N SER A 108 5.38 -35.47 5.88
CA SER A 108 5.09 -34.97 7.23
C SER A 108 4.59 -33.51 7.19
N SER A 109 3.51 -33.23 7.92
CA SER A 109 2.97 -31.87 8.06
C SER A 109 3.95 -30.90 8.74
N ASN A 110 4.81 -31.39 9.63
CA ASN A 110 5.74 -30.55 10.37
C ASN A 110 6.99 -30.13 9.55
N LEU A 111 7.19 -30.73 8.38
CA LEU A 111 8.25 -30.35 7.45
C LEU A 111 7.83 -29.21 6.50
N VAL A 112 6.53 -28.87 6.47
CA VAL A 112 5.99 -27.75 5.70
C VAL A 112 5.63 -26.63 6.68
N THR A 113 6.31 -25.52 6.59
CA THR A 113 6.20 -24.42 7.55
C THR A 113 5.89 -23.09 6.83
N ASP A 114 5.35 -22.12 7.56
CA ASP A 114 5.23 -20.73 7.06
C ASP A 114 6.63 -20.12 6.91
N ALA A 115 6.86 -19.49 5.76
CA ALA A 115 8.07 -18.73 5.42
C ALA A 115 7.74 -17.31 4.95
N THR A 116 6.53 -16.83 5.17
CA THR A 116 6.05 -15.53 4.70
C THR A 116 6.92 -14.39 5.21
N ARG A 117 7.39 -14.47 6.45
CA ARG A 117 8.29 -13.46 7.05
C ARG A 117 9.64 -13.33 6.33
N VAL A 118 10.11 -14.34 5.59
CA VAL A 118 11.34 -14.23 4.76
C VAL A 118 11.23 -13.11 3.73
N LEU A 119 10.02 -12.86 3.22
CA LEU A 119 9.76 -11.76 2.28
C LEU A 119 9.16 -10.53 2.95
N MET A 120 8.28 -10.69 3.93
CA MET A 120 7.36 -9.65 4.37
C MET A 120 7.64 -9.08 5.77
N ASP A 121 8.57 -9.65 6.55
CA ASP A 121 8.93 -9.09 7.86
C ASP A 121 9.41 -7.64 7.72
N SER A 122 8.90 -6.75 8.56
CA SER A 122 9.09 -5.30 8.47
C SER A 122 10.55 -4.85 8.61
N THR A 123 11.44 -5.69 9.16
CA THR A 123 12.84 -5.34 9.40
C THR A 123 13.83 -6.23 8.67
N SER A 124 13.56 -7.52 8.60
CA SER A 124 14.46 -8.54 8.04
C SER A 124 13.96 -9.15 6.72
N GLY A 125 12.72 -8.85 6.33
CA GLY A 125 12.14 -9.35 5.09
C GLY A 125 12.86 -8.82 3.86
N LEU A 126 13.01 -9.66 2.84
CA LEU A 126 13.70 -9.29 1.59
C LEU A 126 13.01 -8.13 0.84
N ARG A 127 11.75 -7.84 1.15
CA ARG A 127 10.97 -6.75 0.57
C ARG A 127 10.88 -5.52 1.46
N ALA A 128 11.44 -5.56 2.68
CA ALA A 128 11.38 -4.44 3.62
C ALA A 128 12.20 -3.24 3.15
N VAL A 129 13.29 -3.47 2.42
CA VAL A 129 14.17 -2.42 1.92
C VAL A 129 14.41 -2.56 0.42
N SER A 130 14.50 -1.44 -0.26
CA SER A 130 14.60 -1.35 -1.72
C SER A 130 15.86 -0.58 -2.14
N GLY A 131 16.45 -1.00 -3.25
CA GLY A 131 17.55 -0.29 -3.89
C GLY A 131 17.06 0.87 -4.77
N PRO A 132 17.99 1.63 -5.38
CA PRO A 132 17.67 2.86 -6.11
C PRO A 132 16.72 2.64 -7.29
N ASP A 133 16.85 1.56 -8.05
CA ASP A 133 16.00 1.27 -9.21
C ASP A 133 14.57 0.93 -8.79
N GLN A 134 14.43 0.17 -7.70
CA GLN A 134 13.11 -0.16 -7.14
C GLN A 134 12.41 1.08 -6.58
N LEU A 135 13.14 1.91 -5.82
CA LEU A 135 12.62 3.19 -5.30
C LEU A 135 12.22 4.14 -6.43
N ALA A 136 12.94 4.11 -7.57
CA ALA A 136 12.57 4.88 -8.74
C ALA A 136 11.24 4.42 -9.35
N ALA A 137 11.00 3.11 -9.40
CA ALA A 137 9.71 2.56 -9.83
C ALA A 137 8.57 2.93 -8.87
N PHE A 138 8.82 2.90 -7.57
CA PHE A 138 7.83 3.30 -6.56
C PHE A 138 7.53 4.80 -6.60
N GLU A 139 8.54 5.65 -6.81
CA GLU A 139 8.30 7.10 -7.00
C GLU A 139 7.41 7.36 -8.21
N TRP A 140 7.63 6.67 -9.32
CA TRP A 140 6.77 6.78 -10.49
C TRP A 140 5.32 6.40 -10.17
N ALA A 141 5.11 5.28 -9.48
CA ALA A 141 3.79 4.80 -9.08
C ALA A 141 3.08 5.79 -8.14
N ALA A 142 3.78 6.26 -7.10
CA ALA A 142 3.26 7.23 -6.15
C ALA A 142 2.93 8.59 -6.80
N ALA A 143 3.81 9.09 -7.68
CA ALA A 143 3.56 10.31 -8.44
C ALA A 143 2.35 10.17 -9.37
N ARG A 144 2.17 8.99 -9.98
CA ARG A 144 1.04 8.68 -10.84
C ARG A 144 -0.26 8.58 -10.04
N ALA A 145 -0.25 7.90 -8.88
CA ALA A 145 -1.41 7.79 -8.00
C ALA A 145 -1.85 9.16 -7.49
N SER A 146 -0.92 9.95 -6.96
CA SER A 146 -1.23 11.29 -6.47
C SER A 146 -1.73 12.22 -7.58
N ALA A 147 -1.20 12.15 -8.80
CA ALA A 147 -1.73 12.90 -9.93
C ALA A 147 -3.15 12.48 -10.34
N CYS A 148 -3.52 11.19 -10.18
CA CYS A 148 -4.88 10.71 -10.38
C CYS A 148 -5.83 11.33 -9.35
N VAL A 149 -5.46 11.25 -8.08
CA VAL A 149 -6.26 11.78 -6.97
C VAL A 149 -6.40 13.30 -7.07
N GLU A 150 -5.31 14.02 -7.39
CA GLU A 150 -5.33 15.47 -7.55
C GLU A 150 -6.30 15.93 -8.66
N ARG A 151 -6.35 15.21 -9.78
CA ARG A 151 -7.34 15.50 -10.83
C ARG A 151 -8.78 15.38 -10.33
N VAL A 152 -9.08 14.40 -9.51
CA VAL A 152 -10.43 14.29 -8.90
C VAL A 152 -10.69 15.45 -7.96
N THR A 153 -9.81 15.69 -6.98
CA THR A 153 -10.01 16.74 -5.97
C THR A 153 -10.16 18.14 -6.56
N THR A 154 -9.55 18.41 -7.72
CA THR A 154 -9.62 19.72 -8.39
C THR A 154 -10.76 19.83 -9.40
N SER A 155 -11.27 18.71 -9.95
CA SER A 155 -12.32 18.72 -10.99
C SER A 155 -13.73 18.43 -10.48
N ILE A 156 -13.88 17.82 -9.32
CA ILE A 156 -15.18 17.44 -8.74
C ILE A 156 -16.07 18.68 -8.52
N ARG A 157 -17.36 18.53 -8.84
CA ARG A 157 -18.36 19.59 -8.65
C ARG A 157 -19.69 19.00 -8.16
N PRO A 158 -20.50 19.76 -7.41
CA PRO A 158 -21.85 19.34 -7.08
C PRO A 158 -22.66 19.02 -8.33
N GLY A 159 -23.45 17.96 -8.29
CA GLY A 159 -24.26 17.48 -9.41
C GLY A 159 -23.60 16.40 -10.25
N MET A 160 -22.30 16.17 -10.13
CA MET A 160 -21.63 15.03 -10.76
C MET A 160 -22.02 13.73 -10.03
N THR A 161 -22.07 12.61 -10.76
CA THR A 161 -22.08 11.30 -10.14
C THR A 161 -20.68 10.92 -9.64
N GLU A 162 -20.59 9.95 -8.72
CA GLU A 162 -19.28 9.45 -8.26
C GLU A 162 -18.47 8.85 -9.42
N HIS A 163 -19.13 8.18 -10.39
CA HIS A 163 -18.47 7.68 -11.61
C HIS A 163 -17.90 8.81 -12.48
N GLU A 164 -18.64 9.90 -12.66
CA GLU A 164 -18.14 11.07 -13.42
C GLU A 164 -16.94 11.72 -12.70
N ALA A 165 -16.98 11.82 -11.37
CA ALA A 165 -15.87 12.35 -10.59
C ALA A 165 -14.60 11.48 -10.75
N VAL A 166 -14.73 10.16 -10.63
CA VAL A 166 -13.62 9.21 -10.76
C VAL A 166 -13.05 9.15 -12.18
N ALA A 167 -13.88 9.36 -13.21
CA ALA A 167 -13.40 9.41 -14.60
C ALA A 167 -12.28 10.45 -14.80
N ALA A 168 -12.25 11.51 -13.99
CA ALA A 168 -11.19 12.51 -14.00
C ALA A 168 -9.80 11.96 -13.62
N MET A 169 -9.70 10.82 -12.92
CA MET A 169 -8.42 10.18 -12.59
C MET A 169 -7.55 9.92 -13.83
N GLY A 170 -8.18 9.62 -14.97
CA GLY A 170 -7.48 9.27 -16.19
C GLY A 170 -6.64 8.01 -16.03
N TYR A 171 -7.16 7.00 -15.35
CA TYR A 171 -6.57 5.67 -15.26
C TYR A 171 -6.43 5.06 -16.65
N ALA A 172 -5.28 4.51 -16.98
CA ALA A 172 -4.94 4.03 -18.31
C ALA A 172 -4.55 2.54 -18.36
N GLY A 173 -4.87 1.78 -17.32
CA GLY A 173 -4.63 0.32 -17.29
C GLY A 173 -3.35 -0.08 -16.57
N GLU A 174 -2.73 0.81 -15.81
CA GLU A 174 -1.59 0.49 -14.95
C GLU A 174 -1.96 -0.59 -13.92
N PRO A 175 -1.02 -1.48 -13.54
CA PRO A 175 -1.27 -2.48 -12.50
C PRO A 175 -1.66 -1.83 -11.17
N LEU A 176 -2.79 -2.25 -10.61
CA LEU A 176 -3.31 -1.73 -9.35
C LEU A 176 -2.82 -2.58 -8.17
N SER A 177 -2.34 -1.94 -7.10
CA SER A 177 -2.16 -2.54 -5.77
C SER A 177 -3.46 -2.44 -4.96
N ALA A 178 -4.23 -1.38 -5.18
CA ALA A 178 -5.56 -1.19 -4.63
C ALA A 178 -6.50 -0.66 -5.72
N HIS A 179 -7.76 -1.12 -5.71
CA HIS A 179 -8.76 -0.68 -6.69
C HIS A 179 -9.05 0.81 -6.55
N ILE A 180 -9.69 1.40 -7.57
CA ILE A 180 -10.14 2.78 -7.51
C ILE A 180 -11.27 2.90 -6.49
N MET A 181 -11.06 3.75 -5.49
CA MET A 181 -11.99 3.99 -4.39
C MET A 181 -12.59 5.38 -4.50
N PHE A 182 -13.88 5.47 -4.23
CA PHE A 182 -14.59 6.73 -4.08
C PHE A 182 -15.86 6.54 -3.26
N ALA A 183 -16.09 7.43 -2.32
CA ALA A 183 -17.33 7.51 -1.58
C ALA A 183 -17.70 8.96 -1.30
N SER A 184 -18.99 9.25 -1.22
CA SER A 184 -19.50 10.59 -0.91
C SER A 184 -20.71 10.54 0.02
N GLY A 185 -20.97 11.64 0.73
CA GLY A 185 -22.11 11.83 1.62
C GLY A 185 -22.10 10.86 2.80
N PRO A 186 -23.23 10.25 3.19
CA PRO A 186 -23.32 9.40 4.37
C PRO A 186 -22.44 8.16 4.37
N GLU A 187 -22.03 7.70 3.18
CA GLU A 187 -21.22 6.48 3.02
C GLU A 187 -19.72 6.74 2.99
N VAL A 188 -19.29 7.98 3.18
CA VAL A 188 -17.88 8.37 3.18
C VAL A 188 -17.03 7.62 4.22
N ALA A 189 -17.63 7.23 5.33
CA ALA A 189 -16.97 6.41 6.35
C ALA A 189 -16.56 5.02 5.83
N ILE A 190 -17.11 4.57 4.70
CA ILE A 190 -16.73 3.33 4.02
C ILE A 190 -15.73 3.69 2.90
N GLY A 191 -14.57 4.21 3.28
CA GLY A 191 -13.56 4.74 2.36
C GLY A 191 -13.04 3.76 1.30
N LEU A 192 -13.23 2.45 1.52
CA LEU A 192 -12.74 1.39 0.62
C LEU A 192 -13.71 1.02 -0.51
N ARG A 193 -14.87 1.65 -0.60
CA ARG A 193 -15.86 1.25 -1.60
C ARG A 193 -15.57 1.85 -2.98
N SER A 194 -15.99 1.12 -4.02
CA SER A 194 -15.98 1.60 -5.40
C SER A 194 -17.03 2.71 -5.62
N PRO A 195 -16.86 3.59 -6.62
CA PRO A 195 -17.83 4.61 -6.97
C PRO A 195 -19.18 4.00 -7.38
N THR A 196 -20.25 4.80 -7.23
CA THR A 196 -21.63 4.45 -7.60
C THR A 196 -22.27 5.55 -8.47
N GLU A 197 -23.55 5.37 -8.82
CA GLU A 197 -24.36 6.39 -9.51
C GLU A 197 -24.89 7.49 -8.57
N ARG A 198 -24.44 7.54 -7.32
CA ARG A 198 -24.85 8.58 -6.39
C ARG A 198 -24.42 9.95 -6.94
N THR A 199 -25.38 10.90 -6.96
CA THR A 199 -25.09 12.31 -7.25
C THR A 199 -24.47 12.97 -6.03
N ILE A 200 -23.33 13.62 -6.22
CA ILE A 200 -22.58 14.31 -5.17
C ILE A 200 -23.19 15.69 -4.96
N GLU A 201 -23.41 16.07 -3.71
CA GLU A 201 -24.05 17.32 -3.34
C GLU A 201 -23.07 18.29 -2.66
N LEU A 202 -23.38 19.60 -2.71
CA LEU A 202 -22.65 20.60 -1.93
C LEU A 202 -22.71 20.26 -0.44
N GLY A 203 -21.58 20.35 0.24
CA GLY A 203 -21.45 20.01 1.66
C GLY A 203 -21.27 18.51 1.94
N ASP A 204 -21.26 17.65 0.92
CA ASP A 204 -20.93 16.23 1.11
C ASP A 204 -19.50 16.05 1.59
N ALA A 205 -19.30 15.17 2.56
CA ALA A 205 -17.99 14.57 2.78
C ALA A 205 -17.63 13.65 1.62
N VAL A 206 -16.38 13.65 1.19
CA VAL A 206 -15.90 12.88 0.04
C VAL A 206 -14.54 12.27 0.34
N THR A 207 -14.30 11.06 -0.19
CA THR A 207 -13.01 10.39 -0.15
C THR A 207 -12.70 9.74 -1.48
N THR A 208 -11.43 9.71 -1.87
CA THR A 208 -10.96 9.02 -3.08
C THR A 208 -9.55 8.49 -2.89
N ALA A 209 -9.27 7.33 -3.47
CA ALA A 209 -7.95 6.73 -3.47
C ALA A 209 -7.72 5.87 -4.71
N VAL A 210 -6.45 5.68 -5.05
CA VAL A 210 -5.99 4.69 -6.03
C VAL A 210 -4.57 4.25 -5.67
N GLY A 211 -4.31 2.95 -5.77
CA GLY A 211 -2.98 2.38 -5.59
C GLY A 211 -2.46 1.74 -6.87
N PHE A 212 -1.21 2.02 -7.22
CA PHE A 212 -0.44 1.31 -8.23
C PHE A 212 0.66 0.50 -7.56
N TRP A 213 1.25 -0.45 -8.26
CA TRP A 213 2.37 -1.22 -7.72
C TRP A 213 3.53 -0.31 -7.29
N GLY A 214 3.70 -0.13 -5.99
CA GLY A 214 4.74 0.68 -5.37
C GLY A 214 4.31 2.04 -4.84
N GLY A 215 3.01 2.38 -4.89
CA GLY A 215 2.52 3.61 -4.30
C GLY A 215 1.01 3.78 -4.35
N LEU A 216 0.47 4.35 -3.30
CA LEU A 216 -0.95 4.71 -3.19
C LEU A 216 -1.05 6.19 -2.81
N CYS A 217 -2.15 6.81 -3.19
CA CYS A 217 -2.53 8.12 -2.70
C CYS A 217 -4.02 8.12 -2.36
N ALA A 218 -4.35 8.66 -1.20
CA ALA A 218 -5.73 8.91 -0.81
C ALA A 218 -5.92 10.33 -0.31
N ARG A 219 -7.09 10.90 -0.57
CA ARG A 219 -7.53 12.20 -0.05
C ARG A 219 -9.00 12.12 0.37
N ALA A 220 -9.31 12.79 1.46
CA ALA A 220 -10.69 13.04 1.87
C ALA A 220 -10.86 14.49 2.32
N GLY A 221 -12.09 14.98 2.27
CA GLY A 221 -12.45 16.35 2.64
C GLY A 221 -13.93 16.59 2.42
N LEU A 222 -14.32 17.86 2.33
CA LEU A 222 -15.70 18.26 2.10
C LEU A 222 -15.85 18.97 0.75
N LEU A 223 -16.90 18.65 0.01
CA LEU A 223 -17.25 19.34 -1.22
C LEU A 223 -17.89 20.69 -0.90
N ALA A 224 -17.08 21.65 -0.50
CA ALA A 224 -17.46 22.98 -0.05
C ALA A 224 -16.42 24.00 -0.50
N ASN A 225 -16.77 25.28 -0.56
CA ASN A 225 -15.81 26.38 -0.73
C ASN A 225 -15.19 26.79 0.61
N GLY A 226 -15.95 26.62 1.71
CA GLY A 226 -15.53 26.99 3.05
C GLY A 226 -16.54 26.58 4.10
N PRO A 227 -16.38 27.05 5.35
CA PRO A 227 -17.29 26.71 6.45
C PRO A 227 -18.75 27.13 6.20
N GLU A 228 -18.99 28.12 5.35
CA GLU A 228 -20.31 28.63 5.00
C GLU A 228 -21.18 27.65 4.19
N ASP A 229 -20.53 26.68 3.51
CA ASP A 229 -21.22 25.65 2.74
C ASP A 229 -21.48 24.37 3.56
N LEU A 230 -21.03 24.34 4.82
CA LEU A 230 -21.16 23.16 5.65
C LEU A 230 -22.61 22.93 6.08
N ARG A 231 -23.01 21.66 6.09
CA ARG A 231 -24.26 21.24 6.71
C ARG A 231 -24.18 21.36 8.25
N ALA A 232 -25.30 21.45 8.93
CA ALA A 232 -25.34 21.58 10.38
C ALA A 232 -24.60 20.44 11.11
N GLU A 233 -24.67 19.23 10.58
CA GLU A 233 -23.95 18.07 11.09
C GLU A 233 -22.42 18.17 10.96
N SER A 234 -21.94 18.97 10.00
CA SER A 234 -20.49 19.17 9.75
C SER A 234 -19.93 20.41 10.47
N GLU A 235 -20.73 21.08 11.33
CA GLU A 235 -20.27 22.23 12.09
C GLU A 235 -19.05 21.89 12.97
N GLY A 236 -18.02 22.74 12.94
CA GLY A 236 -16.76 22.54 13.68
C GLY A 236 -15.80 21.55 13.04
N TYR A 237 -16.04 21.12 11.81
CA TYR A 237 -15.16 20.22 11.08
C TYR A 237 -13.70 20.71 11.05
N LEU A 238 -13.50 21.99 10.74
CA LEU A 238 -12.14 22.53 10.58
C LEU A 238 -11.33 22.43 11.88
N GLU A 239 -11.92 22.86 13.01
CA GLU A 239 -11.21 22.93 14.31
C GLU A 239 -11.09 21.57 14.99
N ARG A 240 -12.13 20.74 14.86
CA ARG A 240 -12.22 19.48 15.62
C ARG A 240 -11.72 18.25 14.84
N MET A 241 -11.61 18.35 13.52
CA MET A 241 -11.17 17.26 12.66
C MET A 241 -9.99 17.64 11.79
N ALA A 242 -10.14 18.58 10.87
CA ALA A 242 -9.16 18.86 9.82
C ALA A 242 -7.81 19.36 10.37
N ILE A 243 -7.82 20.29 11.33
CA ILE A 243 -6.59 20.83 11.93
C ILE A 243 -5.85 19.78 12.77
N PRO A 244 -6.47 19.06 13.73
CA PRO A 244 -5.82 17.99 14.47
C PRO A 244 -5.27 16.89 13.53
N TYR A 245 -6.05 16.51 12.53
CA TYR A 245 -5.66 15.53 11.53
C TYR A 245 -4.38 15.94 10.80
N TRP A 246 -4.37 17.15 10.22
CA TRP A 246 -3.21 17.62 9.48
C TRP A 246 -1.97 17.78 10.37
N ARG A 247 -2.15 18.20 11.62
CA ARG A 247 -1.03 18.23 12.59
C ARG A 247 -0.43 16.85 12.81
N ALA A 248 -1.25 15.81 12.87
CA ALA A 248 -0.76 14.44 12.99
C ALA A 248 0.04 14.01 11.75
N ILE A 249 -0.43 14.36 10.54
CA ILE A 249 0.32 14.14 9.29
C ILE A 249 1.68 14.87 9.36
N ALA A 250 1.71 16.15 9.69
CA ALA A 250 2.95 16.92 9.80
C ALA A 250 3.90 16.31 10.83
N THR A 251 3.40 15.96 12.01
CA THR A 251 4.16 15.31 13.10
C THR A 251 4.73 13.97 12.65
N TRP A 252 3.98 13.17 11.88
CA TRP A 252 4.47 11.92 11.32
C TRP A 252 5.73 12.15 10.48
N TYR A 253 5.71 13.11 9.56
CA TYR A 253 6.85 13.45 8.71
C TYR A 253 8.04 14.03 9.52
N GLU A 254 7.79 14.86 10.52
CA GLU A 254 8.82 15.47 11.38
C GLU A 254 9.48 14.47 12.32
N THR A 255 8.76 13.40 12.69
CA THR A 255 9.29 12.32 13.54
C THR A 255 10.12 11.33 12.74
N MET A 256 9.83 11.20 11.44
CA MET A 256 10.42 10.19 10.56
C MET A 256 11.92 10.42 10.35
N ARG A 257 12.73 9.42 10.70
CA ARG A 257 14.18 9.38 10.49
C ARG A 257 14.71 7.96 10.60
N ILE A 258 15.90 7.70 10.09
CA ILE A 258 16.58 6.40 10.29
C ILE A 258 16.83 6.17 11.79
N GLY A 259 16.49 4.96 12.25
CA GLY A 259 16.69 4.53 13.65
C GLY A 259 15.57 4.95 14.61
N VAL A 260 14.58 5.74 14.19
CA VAL A 260 13.40 5.99 15.04
C VAL A 260 12.61 4.70 15.20
N ARG A 261 12.09 4.44 16.39
CA ARG A 261 11.27 3.26 16.68
C ARG A 261 9.83 3.49 16.21
N GLY A 262 9.19 2.41 15.83
CA GLY A 262 7.79 2.47 15.39
C GLY A 262 6.83 2.96 16.46
N ASP A 263 7.04 2.57 17.73
CA ASP A 263 6.20 3.05 18.84
C ASP A 263 6.39 4.57 19.14
N GLU A 264 7.57 5.14 18.86
CA GLU A 264 7.79 6.58 18.98
C GLU A 264 6.97 7.36 17.94
N ILE A 265 6.88 6.85 16.69
CA ILE A 265 6.06 7.47 15.64
C ILE A 265 4.58 7.33 15.99
N GLN A 266 4.14 6.14 16.43
CA GLN A 266 2.77 5.90 16.89
C GLN A 266 2.37 6.89 17.98
N ALA A 267 3.16 6.99 19.05
CA ALA A 267 2.90 7.89 20.18
C ALA A 267 2.91 9.37 19.79
N ALA A 268 3.81 9.79 18.88
CA ALA A 268 3.86 11.16 18.40
C ALA A 268 2.59 11.54 17.62
N VAL A 269 2.09 10.64 16.74
CA VAL A 269 0.84 10.83 16.00
C VAL A 269 -0.34 10.93 16.96
N GLU A 270 -0.48 9.99 17.90
CA GLU A 270 -1.56 10.01 18.90
C GLU A 270 -1.56 11.29 19.74
N ALA A 271 -0.37 11.74 20.16
CA ALA A 271 -0.23 13.00 20.89
C ALA A 271 -0.64 14.22 20.04
N ALA A 272 -0.31 14.24 18.76
CA ALA A 272 -0.69 15.34 17.85
C ALA A 272 -2.20 15.38 17.58
N LEU A 273 -2.88 14.25 17.58
CA LEU A 273 -4.34 14.15 17.48
C LEU A 273 -5.05 14.73 18.72
N ALA A 274 -4.36 14.84 19.85
CA ALA A 274 -4.82 15.47 21.08
C ALA A 274 -6.21 14.95 21.58
N GLY A 275 -6.52 13.70 21.31
CA GLY A 275 -7.79 13.05 21.69
C GLY A 275 -9.00 13.45 20.83
N ALA A 276 -8.77 14.09 19.69
CA ALA A 276 -9.85 14.38 18.74
C ALA A 276 -10.46 13.09 18.17
N PHE A 277 -9.62 12.10 17.89
CA PHE A 277 -9.91 10.72 17.48
C PHE A 277 -8.63 9.89 17.63
N SER A 278 -8.70 8.57 17.39
CA SER A 278 -7.54 7.67 17.33
C SER A 278 -7.32 7.16 15.91
N PRO A 279 -6.12 6.74 15.54
CA PRO A 279 -5.92 5.98 14.31
C PRO A 279 -6.68 4.64 14.39
N ALA A 280 -7.46 4.31 13.36
CA ALA A 280 -8.17 3.03 13.25
C ALA A 280 -7.21 1.85 12.98
N LEU A 281 -6.08 2.16 12.35
CA LEU A 281 -5.01 1.24 12.00
C LEU A 281 -3.67 1.85 12.42
N ASN A 282 -2.58 1.14 12.16
CA ASN A 282 -1.23 1.66 12.30
C ASN A 282 -1.07 2.96 11.49
N PRO A 283 -0.54 4.05 12.06
CA PRO A 283 -0.42 5.32 11.36
C PRO A 283 0.71 5.32 10.33
N GLY A 284 0.70 4.35 9.44
CA GLY A 284 1.66 4.11 8.37
C GLY A 284 2.17 2.68 8.34
N HIS A 285 2.57 2.24 7.17
CA HIS A 285 3.00 0.88 6.90
C HIS A 285 4.01 0.83 5.74
N LEU A 286 4.72 -0.28 5.61
CA LEU A 286 5.57 -0.57 4.46
C LEU A 286 4.72 -0.92 3.24
N ILE A 287 5.21 -0.50 2.09
CA ILE A 287 4.67 -0.86 0.78
C ILE A 287 5.70 -1.61 -0.07
N HIS A 288 5.19 -2.31 -1.07
CA HIS A 288 5.99 -2.86 -2.16
C HIS A 288 5.14 -2.89 -3.45
N LEU A 289 4.96 -4.06 -4.10
CA LEU A 289 3.95 -4.24 -5.14
C LEU A 289 2.54 -4.33 -4.53
N ASP A 290 2.47 -4.78 -3.27
CA ASP A 290 1.27 -4.72 -2.45
C ASP A 290 1.11 -3.33 -1.84
N GLU A 291 -0.10 -2.91 -1.64
CA GLU A 291 -0.40 -1.66 -0.95
C GLU A 291 0.04 -1.73 0.52
N TRP A 292 -0.17 -2.86 1.18
CA TRP A 292 0.22 -3.12 2.56
C TRP A 292 1.15 -4.34 2.63
N LEU A 293 2.41 -4.13 2.99
CA LEU A 293 3.36 -5.24 3.18
C LEU A 293 3.40 -5.71 4.64
N ASP A 294 3.73 -4.81 5.56
CA ASP A 294 3.84 -4.99 7.00
C ASP A 294 3.96 -3.60 7.64
N SER A 295 3.91 -3.47 8.96
CA SER A 295 4.13 -2.19 9.62
C SER A 295 5.07 -2.29 10.82
N PRO A 296 6.21 -1.58 10.80
CA PRO A 296 7.01 -1.36 12.00
C PRO A 296 6.34 -0.36 12.97
N ILE A 297 5.38 0.45 12.49
CA ILE A 297 4.73 1.53 13.25
C ILE A 297 3.49 0.96 13.95
N ARG A 298 3.62 0.66 15.24
CA ARG A 298 2.53 0.13 16.09
C ARG A 298 2.84 0.36 17.56
N PRO A 299 1.85 0.26 18.45
CA PRO A 299 2.07 0.33 19.90
C PRO A 299 3.15 -0.67 20.35
N GLU A 300 4.01 -0.25 21.26
CA GLU A 300 5.08 -1.07 21.87
C GLU A 300 6.11 -1.65 20.87
N SER A 301 6.10 -1.22 19.61
CA SER A 301 7.06 -1.69 18.61
C SER A 301 8.47 -1.21 18.93
N THR A 302 9.40 -2.15 19.00
CA THR A 302 10.85 -1.86 19.12
C THR A 302 11.56 -1.85 17.78
N GLU A 303 10.85 -2.13 16.70
CA GLU A 303 11.37 -2.10 15.33
C GLU A 303 11.72 -0.68 14.92
N THR A 304 12.78 -0.53 14.14
CA THR A 304 13.29 0.78 13.75
C THR A 304 13.19 1.01 12.25
N ILE A 305 12.97 2.26 11.87
CA ILE A 305 12.97 2.67 10.46
C ILE A 305 14.39 2.58 9.91
N ALA A 306 14.54 1.97 8.72
CA ALA A 306 15.82 1.73 8.06
C ALA A 306 15.90 2.40 6.68
N SER A 307 17.14 2.60 6.20
CA SER A 307 17.40 3.06 4.83
C SER A 307 16.88 2.04 3.80
N GLY A 308 16.21 2.51 2.77
CA GLY A 308 15.60 1.70 1.72
C GLY A 308 14.13 1.33 1.97
N MET A 309 13.57 1.61 3.15
CA MET A 309 12.15 1.43 3.41
C MET A 309 11.32 2.42 2.58
N ALA A 310 10.26 1.90 1.97
CA ALA A 310 9.19 2.69 1.36
C ALA A 310 7.91 2.50 2.20
N LEU A 311 7.30 3.61 2.61
CA LEU A 311 6.17 3.62 3.53
C LEU A 311 5.02 4.48 2.98
N GLN A 312 3.82 4.20 3.47
CA GLN A 312 2.71 5.14 3.44
C GLN A 312 2.66 5.91 4.76
N CYS A 313 2.54 7.23 4.67
CA CYS A 313 1.99 8.03 5.76
C CYS A 313 0.48 7.86 5.69
N ASP A 314 -0.07 6.97 6.48
CA ASP A 314 -1.48 6.61 6.43
C ASP A 314 -2.11 6.74 7.84
N ILE A 315 -2.92 7.76 8.04
CA ILE A 315 -3.64 8.01 9.29
C ILE A 315 -5.13 7.99 8.99
N ILE A 316 -5.78 6.85 9.26
CA ILE A 316 -7.22 6.69 9.09
C ILE A 316 -7.90 6.92 10.44
N PRO A 317 -8.81 7.89 10.57
CA PRO A 317 -9.57 8.09 11.81
C PRO A 317 -10.45 6.89 12.16
N ASP A 318 -10.44 6.45 13.43
CA ASP A 318 -11.31 5.38 13.96
C ASP A 318 -12.78 5.79 14.00
N SER A 319 -13.03 7.08 14.11
CA SER A 319 -14.36 7.66 14.12
C SER A 319 -14.32 9.05 13.51
N THR A 320 -15.34 9.38 12.74
CA THR A 320 -15.56 10.72 12.23
C THR A 320 -16.92 11.21 12.71
N GLY A 321 -17.04 12.51 12.94
CA GLY A 321 -18.37 13.13 13.15
C GLY A 321 -19.24 12.92 11.91
N PRO A 322 -20.57 12.96 12.05
CA PRO A 322 -21.48 12.89 10.91
C PRO A 322 -21.11 13.95 9.86
N GLY A 323 -20.98 13.53 8.61
CA GLY A 323 -20.61 14.42 7.50
C GLY A 323 -19.14 14.91 7.52
N TRP A 324 -18.26 14.28 8.28
CA TRP A 324 -16.82 14.59 8.30
C TRP A 324 -16.03 13.54 7.54
N ALA A 325 -14.95 13.99 6.89
CA ALA A 325 -13.95 13.11 6.30
C ALA A 325 -12.56 13.75 6.37
N ALA A 326 -11.54 12.97 6.64
CA ALA A 326 -10.14 13.35 6.53
C ALA A 326 -9.32 12.15 6.10
N ASN A 327 -8.57 12.30 5.04
CA ASN A 327 -7.51 11.40 4.63
C ASN A 327 -6.47 12.20 3.82
N CYS A 328 -5.21 11.93 4.08
CA CYS A 328 -4.07 12.50 3.36
C CYS A 328 -2.96 11.47 3.39
N GLU A 329 -3.10 10.46 2.55
CA GLU A 329 -2.18 9.36 2.46
C GLU A 329 -1.22 9.55 1.29
N ASP A 330 0.07 9.40 1.58
CA ASP A 330 1.15 9.65 0.64
C ASP A 330 2.30 8.66 0.83
N THR A 331 2.90 8.26 -0.29
CA THR A 331 4.09 7.42 -0.30
C THR A 331 5.35 8.23 -0.02
N VAL A 332 6.23 7.68 0.80
CA VAL A 332 7.53 8.23 1.17
C VAL A 332 8.59 7.13 1.20
N ALA A 333 9.83 7.43 0.87
CA ALA A 333 10.95 6.54 1.12
C ALA A 333 11.93 7.14 2.12
N ILE A 334 12.66 6.27 2.81
CA ILE A 334 13.71 6.65 3.75
C ILE A 334 15.06 6.22 3.19
N ALA A 335 16.01 7.15 3.10
CA ALA A 335 17.30 6.88 2.46
C ALA A 335 18.47 7.53 3.22
N ASP A 336 19.46 6.74 3.54
CA ASP A 336 20.73 7.24 4.07
C ASP A 336 21.51 8.04 3.01
N GLN A 337 22.63 8.63 3.41
CA GLN A 337 23.44 9.44 2.52
C GLN A 337 23.96 8.67 1.30
N ALA A 338 24.25 7.36 1.44
CA ALA A 338 24.76 6.55 0.34
C ALA A 338 23.68 6.30 -0.72
N LEU A 339 22.49 5.88 -0.26
CA LEU A 339 21.33 5.65 -1.13
C LEU A 339 20.84 6.94 -1.81
N ARG A 340 20.84 8.08 -1.09
CA ARG A 340 20.53 9.40 -1.67
C ARG A 340 21.51 9.79 -2.78
N ARG A 341 22.81 9.55 -2.60
CA ARG A 341 23.83 9.80 -3.64
C ARG A 341 23.61 8.91 -4.86
N ASP A 342 23.29 7.63 -4.64
CA ASP A 342 23.01 6.71 -5.73
C ASP A 342 21.74 7.09 -6.51
N LEU A 343 20.66 7.44 -5.84
CA LEU A 343 19.43 7.98 -6.47
C LEU A 343 19.73 9.23 -7.31
N ALA A 344 20.48 10.18 -6.77
CA ALA A 344 20.82 11.41 -7.49
C ALA A 344 21.70 11.14 -8.73
N ARG A 345 22.59 10.16 -8.65
CA ARG A 345 23.51 9.78 -9.74
C ARG A 345 22.82 8.94 -10.81
N ILE A 346 22.00 7.95 -10.43
CA ILE A 346 21.39 6.97 -11.33
C ILE A 346 20.10 7.53 -11.93
N HIS A 347 19.31 8.26 -11.12
CA HIS A 347 17.99 8.80 -11.47
C HIS A 347 17.90 10.31 -11.20
N PRO A 348 18.68 11.15 -11.92
CA PRO A 348 18.78 12.59 -11.62
C PRO A 348 17.46 13.36 -11.76
N GLU A 349 16.58 12.97 -12.70
CA GLU A 349 15.27 13.62 -12.87
C GLU A 349 14.33 13.29 -11.70
N LEU A 350 14.34 12.06 -11.23
CA LEU A 350 13.63 11.67 -10.01
C LEU A 350 14.13 12.47 -8.81
N TRP A 351 15.45 12.57 -8.65
CA TRP A 351 16.04 13.34 -7.55
C TRP A 351 15.63 14.81 -7.57
N ALA A 352 15.54 15.41 -8.77
CA ALA A 352 15.04 16.77 -8.92
C ALA A 352 13.58 16.92 -8.46
N ARG A 353 12.71 15.95 -8.79
CA ARG A 353 11.32 15.94 -8.31
C ARG A 353 11.23 15.79 -6.79
N ILE A 354 11.97 14.85 -6.20
CA ILE A 354 12.03 14.68 -4.74
C ILE A 354 12.48 15.98 -4.06
N SER A 355 13.55 16.60 -4.58
CA SER A 355 14.06 17.86 -4.03
C SER A 355 13.04 19.00 -4.12
N ALA A 356 12.24 19.06 -5.19
CA ALA A 356 11.16 20.04 -5.32
C ALA A 356 10.03 19.78 -4.31
N ARG A 357 9.65 18.52 -4.08
CA ARG A 357 8.62 18.14 -3.11
C ARG A 357 9.06 18.44 -1.68
N ARG A 358 10.32 18.17 -1.34
CA ARG A 358 10.87 18.54 -0.04
C ARG A 358 10.77 20.05 0.19
N ARG A 359 11.22 20.87 -0.78
CA ARG A 359 11.08 22.33 -0.69
C ARG A 359 9.62 22.77 -0.53
N PHE A 360 8.68 22.15 -1.26
CA PHE A 360 7.25 22.42 -1.10
C PHE A 360 6.79 22.16 0.34
N MET A 361 7.16 21.03 0.94
CA MET A 361 6.80 20.69 2.33
C MET A 361 7.43 21.67 3.33
N GLU A 362 8.68 22.02 3.14
CA GLU A 362 9.42 22.91 4.05
C GLU A 362 8.98 24.39 3.90
N GLU A 363 8.90 24.91 2.67
CA GLU A 363 8.64 26.33 2.40
C GLU A 363 7.15 26.68 2.36
N GLN A 364 6.28 25.78 1.88
CA GLN A 364 4.85 26.06 1.73
C GLN A 364 4.01 25.54 2.88
N LEU A 365 4.36 24.35 3.40
CA LEU A 365 3.61 23.72 4.49
C LEU A 365 4.26 23.97 5.88
N GLY A 366 5.53 24.34 5.93
CA GLY A 366 6.27 24.58 7.17
C GLY A 366 6.67 23.30 7.92
N ILE A 367 6.68 22.14 7.23
CA ILE A 367 7.03 20.84 7.81
C ILE A 367 8.56 20.67 7.78
N VAL A 368 9.18 20.41 8.92
CA VAL A 368 10.64 20.20 9.02
C VAL A 368 10.98 18.75 8.75
N LEU A 369 11.68 18.47 7.65
CA LEU A 369 12.04 17.12 7.25
C LEU A 369 13.48 16.76 7.60
N ALA A 370 13.71 15.58 8.18
CA ALA A 370 15.03 14.97 8.20
C ALA A 370 15.54 14.75 6.77
N ASP A 371 16.85 14.80 6.58
CA ASP A 371 17.47 14.61 5.26
C ASP A 371 17.09 13.29 4.59
N GLU A 372 16.85 12.26 5.37
CA GLU A 372 16.53 10.90 4.94
C GLU A 372 15.13 10.74 4.33
N VAL A 373 14.23 11.69 4.61
CA VAL A 373 12.82 11.61 4.17
C VAL A 373 12.69 12.04 2.71
N LEU A 374 12.24 11.14 1.85
CA LEU A 374 12.09 11.35 0.42
C LEU A 374 10.62 11.23 -0.01
N PRO A 375 9.87 12.33 -0.11
CA PRO A 375 8.45 12.27 -0.51
C PRO A 375 8.31 11.89 -1.99
N PHE A 376 7.46 10.89 -2.26
CA PHE A 376 7.23 10.34 -3.60
C PHE A 376 5.92 10.83 -4.25
N SER A 377 4.89 11.09 -3.47
CA SER A 377 3.66 11.71 -3.98
C SER A 377 3.89 13.10 -4.54
N SER A 378 3.10 13.54 -5.51
CA SER A 378 3.30 14.83 -6.21
C SER A 378 3.06 16.05 -5.31
N ALA A 379 2.08 15.97 -4.39
CA ALA A 379 1.75 17.01 -3.43
C ALA A 379 1.70 16.41 -2.01
N PRO A 380 2.87 16.00 -1.44
CA PRO A 380 2.92 15.26 -0.18
C PRO A 380 2.44 16.14 0.98
N ALA A 381 1.67 15.53 1.88
CA ALA A 381 1.07 16.20 3.05
C ALA A 381 0.15 17.40 2.72
N ARG A 382 -0.16 17.65 1.44
CA ARG A 382 -1.11 18.69 1.07
C ARG A 382 -2.52 18.21 1.41
N PHE A 383 -3.10 18.84 2.40
CA PHE A 383 -4.47 18.59 2.84
C PHE A 383 -5.32 19.84 2.67
N SER A 384 -6.26 19.79 1.72
CA SER A 384 -7.24 20.84 1.45
C SER A 384 -8.58 20.38 2.03
N PRO A 385 -9.05 20.94 3.14
CA PRO A 385 -10.29 20.51 3.79
C PRO A 385 -11.52 20.71 2.92
N PHE A 386 -11.47 21.69 2.00
CA PHE A 386 -12.57 22.09 1.12
C PHE A 386 -12.20 21.96 -0.35
N TRP A 387 -12.83 21.03 -1.05
CA TRP A 387 -12.43 20.65 -2.41
C TRP A 387 -12.93 21.60 -3.51
N LEU A 388 -13.84 22.56 -3.20
CA LEU A 388 -14.20 23.63 -4.14
C LEU A 388 -13.27 24.85 -4.03
N ASP A 389 -12.43 24.90 -3.00
CA ASP A 389 -11.28 25.81 -2.87
C ASP A 389 -9.97 25.01 -2.64
N PRO A 390 -9.54 24.21 -3.63
CA PRO A 390 -8.44 23.28 -3.48
C PRO A 390 -7.08 23.95 -3.23
N GLU A 391 -6.96 25.26 -3.55
CA GLU A 391 -5.73 26.02 -3.26
C GLU A 391 -5.56 26.33 -1.77
N ARG A 392 -6.63 26.31 -1.00
CA ARG A 392 -6.60 26.49 0.46
C ARG A 392 -6.22 25.20 1.15
N ALA A 393 -4.93 25.00 1.39
CA ALA A 393 -4.38 23.87 2.16
C ALA A 393 -4.00 24.31 3.57
N LEU A 394 -3.98 23.35 4.50
CA LEU A 394 -3.45 23.57 5.84
C LEU A 394 -1.92 23.63 5.81
N ALA A 395 -1.35 24.52 6.64
CA ALA A 395 0.08 24.72 6.79
C ALA A 395 0.40 25.30 8.18
N TYR A 396 1.61 25.07 8.67
CA TYR A 396 2.11 25.86 9.79
C TYR A 396 2.37 27.31 9.32
N ARG A 397 1.97 28.27 10.11
CA ARG A 397 2.37 29.66 9.84
C ARG A 397 3.83 29.83 10.23
N SER A 398 4.62 30.32 9.28
CA SER A 398 5.95 30.86 9.54
C SER A 398 5.88 32.13 10.40
#